data_9790070e452fa4c9abf33d3909daeb90
#
_entry.id   9790070e452fa4c9abf33d3909daeb90
#
_cell.length_a   1.000
_cell.length_b   1.000
_cell.length_c   1.000
_cell.angle_alpha   90.00
_cell.angle_beta   90.00
_cell.angle_gamma   90.00
#
_symmetry.space_group_name_H-M   'P 1'
#
loop_
_entity.id
_entity.type
_entity.pdbx_description
1 polymer ?
#
loop_
_entity_poly.entity_id
_entity_poly.type
_entity_poly.pdbx_seq_one_letter_code
_entity_poly.pdbx_strand_id
1 'polypeptide(L)'
;MGWALTRFSLTKAVPLTISRGTTAAVVRLELRLESDGLVGRGETGGFETGHRAFALEAVEQELLGLLPQLEALDPHRPQRFEPLLASLSPPARCAIDLALWDWHGQRLGHPLWRLWGLDPAEGVATSVTLGLASVDAVLDRLERWWTQLPATRVKLKLGSPDGLDHDLSLLGAVAQAITDRSQRQGVAIELQVDANGGWTVNQARQMLEPLAAHQVVLLEQPLAPDLDPTQDTAGFAALHPHCPMALVADESCWDLEDLLRLAPVVDGVNLKLLKTGGLSQALLMAQVAQKKGLDLMVGCYSDSSLLNGAAAQILPLIRWPDLDSHLNLVDDPFVGLELQDDRLRPSAMAGLGIRQAGGTAA
;
A
#
# COMPACT_ATOMS: atom_id res chain seq x y z
N MET A 1 25.90 -3.13 18.83
CA MET A 1 24.68 -2.63 18.17
C MET A 1 25.08 -1.54 17.20
N GLY A 2 24.54 -1.55 15.99
CA GLY A 2 24.80 -0.54 14.98
C GLY A 2 23.57 -0.29 14.11
N TRP A 3 23.47 0.93 13.60
CA TRP A 3 22.46 1.31 12.61
C TRP A 3 23.16 1.74 11.32
N ALA A 4 22.62 1.33 10.19
CA ALA A 4 23.18 1.68 8.88
C ALA A 4 22.05 2.02 7.91
N LEU A 5 22.23 3.09 7.12
CA LEU A 5 21.30 3.54 6.08
C LEU A 5 21.96 3.38 4.71
N THR A 6 21.26 2.76 3.76
CA THR A 6 21.75 2.56 2.40
C THR A 6 20.68 2.88 1.37
N ARG A 7 21.08 3.45 0.23
CA ARG A 7 20.20 3.68 -0.93
C ARG A 7 20.19 2.45 -1.83
N PHE A 8 19.04 2.18 -2.44
CA PHE A 8 18.90 1.24 -3.55
C PHE A 8 17.88 1.75 -4.57
N SER A 9 17.99 1.26 -5.79
CA SER A 9 17.10 1.65 -6.89
C SER A 9 16.12 0.54 -7.21
N LEU A 10 14.92 0.91 -7.65
CA LEU A 10 13.89 0.01 -8.14
C LEU A 10 13.42 0.49 -9.50
N THR A 11 13.44 -0.38 -10.50
CA THR A 11 13.00 -0.11 -11.86
C THR A 11 11.76 -0.94 -12.18
N LYS A 12 10.71 -0.27 -12.68
CA LYS A 12 9.48 -0.94 -13.09
C LYS A 12 9.65 -1.60 -14.46
N ALA A 13 9.17 -2.83 -14.61
CA ALA A 13 9.06 -3.49 -15.91
C ALA A 13 8.11 -2.73 -16.84
N VAL A 14 7.04 -2.17 -16.29
CA VAL A 14 6.11 -1.28 -17.00
C VAL A 14 5.91 -0.03 -16.13
N PRO A 15 6.22 1.17 -16.65
CA PRO A 15 5.95 2.42 -15.94
C PRO A 15 4.48 2.54 -15.53
N LEU A 16 4.22 3.14 -14.36
CA LEU A 16 2.87 3.35 -13.85
C LEU A 16 2.49 4.82 -13.93
N THR A 17 1.39 5.11 -14.60
CA THR A 17 0.80 6.45 -14.69
C THR A 17 -0.48 6.52 -13.85
N ILE A 18 -0.59 7.56 -13.06
CA ILE A 18 -1.78 7.93 -12.28
C ILE A 18 -2.16 9.39 -12.60
N SER A 19 -3.22 9.91 -12.01
CA SER A 19 -3.68 11.30 -12.20
C SER A 19 -2.56 12.35 -12.00
N ARG A 20 -1.55 12.07 -11.18
CA ARG A 20 -0.46 13.00 -10.80
C ARG A 20 0.85 12.83 -11.59
N GLY A 21 0.97 11.80 -12.43
CA GLY A 21 2.18 11.59 -13.24
C GLY A 21 2.57 10.15 -13.46
N THR A 22 3.75 9.94 -14.07
CA THR A 22 4.28 8.63 -14.44
C THR A 22 5.55 8.32 -13.66
N THR A 23 5.63 7.12 -13.10
CA THR A 23 6.80 6.61 -12.38
C THR A 23 7.37 5.38 -13.09
N ALA A 24 8.63 5.45 -13.56
CA ALA A 24 9.36 4.33 -14.17
C ALA A 24 10.40 3.72 -13.23
N ALA A 25 11.02 4.53 -12.39
CA ALA A 25 12.01 4.10 -11.40
C ALA A 25 11.95 4.98 -10.16
N VAL A 26 12.38 4.44 -9.02
CA VAL A 26 12.48 5.18 -7.75
C VAL A 26 13.77 4.78 -7.02
N VAL A 27 14.24 5.66 -6.14
CA VAL A 27 15.28 5.34 -5.15
C VAL A 27 14.60 5.15 -3.80
N ARG A 28 14.98 4.08 -3.10
CA ARG A 28 14.52 3.74 -1.76
C ARG A 28 15.69 3.72 -0.78
N LEU A 29 15.34 3.70 0.50
CA LEU A 29 16.29 3.62 1.61
C LEU A 29 16.02 2.33 2.40
N GLU A 30 17.07 1.58 2.68
CA GLU A 30 17.08 0.49 3.65
C GLU A 30 17.76 0.97 4.93
N LEU A 31 17.05 0.91 6.05
CA LEU A 31 17.60 1.09 7.38
C LEU A 31 17.81 -0.27 8.03
N ARG A 32 19.04 -0.54 8.50
CA ARG A 32 19.40 -1.79 9.17
C ARG A 32 19.74 -1.55 10.62
N LEU A 33 19.21 -2.39 11.49
CA LEU A 33 19.59 -2.52 12.89
C LEU A 33 20.38 -3.82 13.06
N GLU A 34 21.64 -3.72 13.47
CA GLU A 34 22.48 -4.87 13.81
C GLU A 34 22.66 -4.96 15.31
N SER A 35 22.14 -6.00 15.95
CA SER A 35 22.29 -6.26 17.39
C SER A 35 22.16 -7.75 17.66
N ASP A 36 22.95 -8.27 18.62
CA ASP A 36 22.93 -9.66 19.07
C ASP A 36 23.10 -10.70 17.94
N GLY A 37 23.85 -10.34 16.90
CA GLY A 37 24.06 -11.20 15.74
C GLY A 37 22.86 -11.27 14.77
N LEU A 38 21.82 -10.48 15.00
CA LEU A 38 20.62 -10.37 14.16
C LEU A 38 20.62 -9.05 13.38
N VAL A 39 19.93 -9.04 12.23
CA VAL A 39 19.79 -7.86 11.38
C VAL A 39 18.31 -7.59 11.13
N GLY A 40 17.79 -6.57 11.77
CA GLY A 40 16.45 -6.04 11.47
C GLY A 40 16.51 -5.04 10.31
N ARG A 41 15.54 -5.11 9.39
CA ARG A 41 15.49 -4.31 8.17
C ARG A 41 14.21 -3.52 8.09
N GLY A 42 14.31 -2.27 7.65
CA GLY A 42 13.16 -1.42 7.32
C GLY A 42 13.40 -0.67 6.02
N GLU A 43 12.38 -0.60 5.19
CA GLU A 43 12.39 0.18 3.94
C GLU A 43 11.63 1.47 4.11
N THR A 44 12.11 2.52 3.45
CA THR A 44 11.42 3.79 3.29
C THR A 44 11.84 4.50 2.01
N GLY A 45 11.32 5.72 1.81
CA GLY A 45 11.70 6.56 0.68
C GLY A 45 10.83 7.80 0.56
N GLY A 46 11.14 8.62 -0.44
CA GLY A 46 10.32 9.76 -0.80
C GLY A 46 9.02 9.32 -1.48
N PHE A 47 7.95 10.06 -1.25
CA PHE A 47 6.67 9.92 -1.95
C PHE A 47 5.83 11.18 -1.80
N GLU A 48 4.79 11.30 -2.63
CA GLU A 48 3.86 12.42 -2.57
C GLU A 48 2.41 11.94 -2.79
N THR A 49 1.46 12.70 -2.28
CA THR A 49 0.02 12.40 -2.34
C THR A 49 -0.81 13.56 -2.91
N GLY A 50 -0.16 14.51 -3.54
CA GLY A 50 -0.77 15.73 -4.07
C GLY A 50 -0.85 16.86 -3.04
N HIS A 51 -1.23 16.58 -1.80
CA HIS A 51 -1.31 17.59 -0.72
C HIS A 51 -0.18 17.49 0.31
N ARG A 52 0.50 16.35 0.39
CA ARG A 52 1.70 16.12 1.24
C ARG A 52 2.80 15.50 0.40
N ALA A 53 4.02 15.95 0.61
CA ALA A 53 5.19 15.43 -0.08
C ALA A 53 6.36 15.25 0.89
N PHE A 54 7.08 14.15 0.72
CA PHE A 54 8.30 13.83 1.46
C PHE A 54 9.41 13.55 0.44
N ALA A 55 10.33 14.51 0.29
CA ALA A 55 11.47 14.33 -0.59
C ALA A 55 12.41 13.25 -0.03
N LEU A 56 12.97 12.41 -0.89
CA LEU A 56 13.89 11.34 -0.50
C LEU A 56 15.05 11.87 0.33
N GLU A 57 15.65 12.97 -0.12
CA GLU A 57 16.80 13.60 0.53
C GLU A 57 16.46 14.10 1.94
N ALA A 58 15.24 14.62 2.14
CA ALA A 58 14.78 15.08 3.45
C ALA A 58 14.61 13.90 4.42
N VAL A 59 13.99 12.81 3.97
CA VAL A 59 13.84 11.58 4.77
C VAL A 59 15.19 10.97 5.11
N GLU A 60 16.12 10.94 4.14
CA GLU A 60 17.48 10.44 4.36
C GLU A 60 18.24 11.28 5.39
N GLN A 61 18.21 12.61 5.26
CA GLN A 61 18.87 13.51 6.22
C GLN A 61 18.27 13.40 7.62
N GLU A 62 16.95 13.27 7.71
CA GLU A 62 16.28 13.02 9.00
C GLU A 62 16.81 11.74 9.64
N LEU A 63 16.85 10.63 8.91
CA LEU A 63 17.35 9.35 9.42
C LEU A 63 18.83 9.39 9.76
N LEU A 64 19.69 9.97 8.92
CA LEU A 64 21.13 10.11 9.19
C LEU A 64 21.39 10.94 10.45
N GLY A 65 20.62 12.01 10.66
CA GLY A 65 20.71 12.85 11.86
C GLY A 65 20.31 12.13 13.15
N LEU A 66 19.52 11.05 13.03
CA LEU A 66 19.02 10.25 14.16
C LEU A 66 19.92 9.08 14.54
N LEU A 67 20.83 8.64 13.68
CA LEU A 67 21.66 7.44 13.94
C LEU A 67 22.34 7.46 15.31
N PRO A 68 22.96 8.58 15.79
CA PRO A 68 23.58 8.60 17.13
C PRO A 68 22.58 8.42 18.27
N GLN A 69 21.34 8.91 18.10
CA GLN A 69 20.28 8.76 19.09
C GLN A 69 19.75 7.32 19.12
N LEU A 70 19.57 6.72 17.93
CA LEU A 70 19.16 5.33 17.79
C LEU A 70 20.20 4.36 18.40
N GLU A 71 21.49 4.63 18.21
CA GLU A 71 22.58 3.84 18.81
C GLU A 71 22.61 3.91 20.33
N ALA A 72 22.09 4.99 20.93
CA ALA A 72 21.99 5.13 22.37
C ALA A 72 20.79 4.40 23.00
N LEU A 73 19.85 3.90 22.19
CA LEU A 73 18.64 3.24 22.66
C LEU A 73 18.77 1.72 22.56
N ASP A 74 18.37 1.03 23.64
CA ASP A 74 18.37 -0.43 23.72
C ASP A 74 17.18 -1.01 22.93
N PRO A 75 17.40 -1.81 21.86
CA PRO A 75 16.31 -2.38 21.05
C PRO A 75 15.46 -3.40 21.82
N HIS A 76 15.94 -3.92 22.96
CA HIS A 76 15.13 -4.75 23.86
C HIS A 76 14.03 -3.97 24.58
N ARG A 77 14.01 -2.65 24.45
CA ARG A 77 13.07 -1.74 25.13
C ARG A 77 12.36 -0.84 24.12
N PRO A 78 11.50 -1.41 23.24
CA PRO A 78 10.89 -0.68 22.12
C PRO A 78 10.16 0.59 22.56
N GLN A 79 9.54 0.61 23.74
CA GLN A 79 8.86 1.80 24.27
C GLN A 79 9.79 3.01 24.49
N ARG A 80 11.10 2.78 24.58
CA ARG A 80 12.08 3.88 24.69
C ARG A 80 12.27 4.64 23.38
N PHE A 81 11.86 4.04 22.26
CA PHE A 81 11.89 4.69 20.95
C PHE A 81 10.66 5.59 20.72
N GLU A 82 9.53 5.34 21.38
CA GLU A 82 8.28 6.08 21.15
C GLU A 82 8.41 7.62 21.22
N PRO A 83 9.08 8.23 22.21
CA PRO A 83 9.24 9.68 22.25
C PRO A 83 10.01 10.24 21.04
N LEU A 84 10.98 9.46 20.52
CA LEU A 84 11.72 9.81 19.32
C LEU A 84 10.84 9.63 18.08
N LEU A 85 10.19 8.48 17.95
CA LEU A 85 9.34 8.15 16.80
C LEU A 85 8.17 9.12 16.63
N ALA A 86 7.58 9.61 17.72
CA ALA A 86 6.46 10.53 17.70
C ALA A 86 6.76 11.88 17.03
N SER A 87 8.05 12.28 16.99
CA SER A 87 8.48 13.56 16.40
C SER A 87 8.89 13.47 14.93
N LEU A 88 8.92 12.25 14.35
CA LEU A 88 9.45 12.01 13.01
C LEU A 88 8.38 12.12 11.92
N SER A 89 8.87 12.39 10.71
CA SER A 89 8.03 12.20 9.52
C SER A 89 7.57 10.73 9.42
N PRO A 90 6.35 10.48 8.89
CA PRO A 90 5.85 9.11 8.75
C PRO A 90 6.81 8.17 8.00
N PRO A 91 7.46 8.56 6.87
CA PRO A 91 8.41 7.67 6.21
C PRO A 91 9.66 7.37 7.04
N ALA A 92 10.21 8.34 7.79
CA ALA A 92 11.37 8.08 8.65
C ALA A 92 10.99 7.15 9.83
N ARG A 93 9.84 7.39 10.44
CA ARG A 93 9.26 6.53 11.46
C ARG A 93 9.07 5.10 10.96
N CYS A 94 8.54 4.93 9.74
CA CYS A 94 8.29 3.62 9.12
C CYS A 94 9.58 2.78 9.05
N ALA A 95 10.70 3.34 8.59
CA ALA A 95 11.97 2.62 8.50
C ALA A 95 12.42 2.06 9.86
N ILE A 96 12.34 2.88 10.91
CA ILE A 96 12.77 2.49 12.26
C ILE A 96 11.82 1.44 12.86
N ASP A 97 10.52 1.67 12.74
CA ASP A 97 9.49 0.75 13.24
C ASP A 97 9.64 -0.64 12.61
N LEU A 98 9.82 -0.72 11.31
CA LEU A 98 9.99 -1.98 10.59
C LEU A 98 11.29 -2.70 10.98
N ALA A 99 12.42 -1.97 11.07
CA ALA A 99 13.69 -2.55 11.48
C ALA A 99 13.63 -3.12 12.91
N LEU A 100 12.94 -2.44 13.82
CA LEU A 100 12.71 -2.92 15.19
C LEU A 100 11.82 -4.16 15.21
N TRP A 101 10.70 -4.17 14.48
CA TRP A 101 9.81 -5.32 14.40
C TRP A 101 10.49 -6.53 13.78
N ASP A 102 11.24 -6.35 12.69
CA ASP A 102 11.99 -7.42 12.05
C ASP A 102 13.02 -8.03 13.02
N TRP A 103 13.81 -7.19 13.68
CA TRP A 103 14.77 -7.63 14.69
C TRP A 103 14.10 -8.38 15.86
N HIS A 104 12.99 -7.85 16.38
CA HIS A 104 12.24 -8.49 17.46
C HIS A 104 11.68 -9.86 17.05
N GLY A 105 11.10 -9.96 15.88
CA GLY A 105 10.57 -11.21 15.35
C GLY A 105 11.67 -12.27 15.20
N GLN A 106 12.84 -11.88 14.65
CA GLN A 106 14.01 -12.76 14.54
C GLN A 106 14.49 -13.21 15.91
N ARG A 107 14.61 -12.30 16.86
CA ARG A 107 15.04 -12.61 18.24
C ARG A 107 14.07 -13.58 18.94
N LEU A 108 12.79 -13.47 18.71
CA LEU A 108 11.76 -14.36 19.27
C LEU A 108 11.61 -15.66 18.48
N GLY A 109 12.25 -15.78 17.32
CA GLY A 109 12.20 -16.95 16.45
C GLY A 109 10.86 -17.15 15.74
N HIS A 110 10.06 -16.09 15.58
CA HIS A 110 8.74 -16.17 14.98
C HIS A 110 8.49 -15.05 13.95
N PRO A 111 7.71 -15.34 12.87
CA PRO A 111 7.21 -14.31 11.99
C PRO A 111 6.22 -13.41 12.72
N LEU A 112 6.09 -12.15 12.28
CA LEU A 112 5.29 -11.14 13.00
C LEU A 112 3.80 -11.49 13.01
N TRP A 113 3.24 -11.98 11.90
CA TRP A 113 1.86 -12.41 11.84
C TRP A 113 1.52 -13.43 12.95
N ARG A 114 2.47 -14.33 13.27
CA ARG A 114 2.29 -15.33 14.33
C ARG A 114 2.35 -14.71 15.71
N LEU A 115 3.24 -13.72 15.93
CA LEU A 115 3.31 -12.98 17.20
C LEU A 115 2.01 -12.24 17.50
N TRP A 116 1.30 -11.81 16.46
CA TRP A 116 0.01 -11.13 16.57
C TRP A 116 -1.21 -12.06 16.53
N GLY A 117 -0.99 -13.38 16.46
CA GLY A 117 -2.06 -14.37 16.44
C GLY A 117 -2.88 -14.39 15.15
N LEU A 118 -2.30 -13.92 14.04
CA LEU A 118 -2.93 -13.91 12.72
C LEU A 118 -2.64 -15.22 11.97
N ASP A 119 -3.54 -15.60 11.06
CA ASP A 119 -3.36 -16.76 10.17
C ASP A 119 -3.22 -16.29 8.70
N PRO A 120 -2.05 -16.44 8.07
CA PRO A 120 -1.86 -16.06 6.67
C PRO A 120 -2.78 -16.81 5.69
N ALA A 121 -3.36 -17.94 6.09
CA ALA A 121 -4.32 -18.67 5.25
C ALA A 121 -5.62 -17.90 5.02
N GLU A 122 -5.97 -16.97 5.93
CA GLU A 122 -7.14 -16.09 5.79
C GLU A 122 -6.91 -14.94 4.80
N GLY A 123 -5.67 -14.71 4.36
CA GLY A 123 -5.36 -13.68 3.36
C GLY A 123 -6.07 -13.94 2.03
N VAL A 124 -6.61 -12.88 1.43
CA VAL A 124 -7.30 -12.90 0.15
C VAL A 124 -6.38 -12.50 -1.01
N ALA A 125 -6.87 -12.59 -2.25
CA ALA A 125 -6.12 -12.19 -3.45
C ALA A 125 -5.67 -10.73 -3.39
N THR A 126 -4.46 -10.41 -3.88
CA THR A 126 -4.04 -9.03 -4.13
C THR A 126 -4.60 -8.55 -5.47
N SER A 127 -4.86 -7.25 -5.58
CA SER A 127 -5.17 -6.66 -6.88
C SER A 127 -3.92 -6.52 -7.74
N VAL A 128 -4.13 -6.45 -9.07
CA VAL A 128 -3.13 -6.02 -10.04
C VAL A 128 -3.55 -4.69 -10.63
N THR A 129 -2.62 -3.76 -10.74
CA THR A 129 -2.90 -2.37 -11.09
C THR A 129 -2.75 -2.11 -12.58
N LEU A 130 -3.75 -1.44 -13.15
CA LEU A 130 -3.76 -0.86 -14.48
C LEU A 130 -3.66 0.66 -14.36
N GLY A 131 -2.54 1.23 -14.80
CA GLY A 131 -2.32 2.69 -14.81
C GLY A 131 -3.10 3.38 -15.95
N LEU A 132 -3.14 4.72 -15.89
CA LEU A 132 -3.71 5.54 -16.95
C LEU A 132 -2.87 5.43 -18.23
N ALA A 133 -3.52 5.10 -19.35
CA ALA A 133 -2.93 5.06 -20.69
C ALA A 133 -4.06 5.04 -21.73
N SER A 134 -3.75 4.87 -23.01
CA SER A 134 -4.75 4.55 -24.02
C SER A 134 -5.43 3.22 -23.72
N VAL A 135 -6.68 3.05 -24.20
CA VAL A 135 -7.45 1.82 -24.01
C VAL A 135 -6.64 0.58 -24.42
N ASP A 136 -6.03 0.62 -25.59
CA ASP A 136 -5.24 -0.52 -26.11
C ASP A 136 -4.06 -0.85 -25.16
N ALA A 137 -3.33 0.16 -24.67
CA ALA A 137 -2.20 -0.05 -23.77
C ALA A 137 -2.64 -0.61 -22.41
N VAL A 138 -3.82 -0.20 -21.91
CA VAL A 138 -4.38 -0.73 -20.66
C VAL A 138 -4.80 -2.19 -20.83
N LEU A 139 -5.45 -2.54 -21.95
CA LEU A 139 -5.83 -3.92 -22.27
C LEU A 139 -4.60 -4.82 -22.46
N ASP A 140 -3.57 -4.35 -23.16
CA ASP A 140 -2.28 -5.04 -23.27
C ASP A 140 -1.63 -5.29 -21.91
N ARG A 141 -1.71 -4.31 -21.01
CA ARG A 141 -1.20 -4.45 -19.64
C ARG A 141 -1.99 -5.48 -18.83
N LEU A 142 -3.32 -5.51 -18.99
CA LEU A 142 -4.20 -6.49 -18.36
C LEU A 142 -3.86 -7.91 -18.82
N GLU A 143 -3.67 -8.12 -20.11
CA GLU A 143 -3.28 -9.44 -20.66
C GLU A 143 -1.87 -9.88 -20.16
N ARG A 144 -0.94 -8.94 -20.02
CA ARG A 144 0.39 -9.23 -19.41
C ARG A 144 0.25 -9.68 -17.96
N TRP A 145 -0.58 -9.01 -17.15
CA TRP A 145 -0.86 -9.45 -15.80
C TRP A 145 -1.43 -10.86 -15.76
N TRP A 146 -2.41 -11.15 -16.62
CA TRP A 146 -3.01 -12.49 -16.70
C TRP A 146 -2.09 -13.58 -17.24
N THR A 147 -1.03 -13.21 -17.94
CA THR A 147 0.04 -14.13 -18.34
C THR A 147 0.98 -14.41 -17.17
N GLN A 148 1.18 -13.44 -16.28
CA GLN A 148 2.08 -13.50 -15.13
C GLN A 148 1.48 -14.27 -13.95
N LEU A 149 0.19 -14.04 -13.67
CA LEU A 149 -0.54 -14.68 -12.57
C LEU A 149 -2.06 -14.73 -12.89
N PRO A 150 -2.79 -15.67 -12.29
CA PRO A 150 -4.24 -15.81 -12.48
C PRO A 150 -5.02 -14.76 -11.67
N ALA A 151 -4.76 -13.47 -11.91
CA ALA A 151 -5.34 -12.37 -11.14
C ALA A 151 -6.87 -12.40 -11.15
N THR A 152 -7.47 -12.46 -9.98
CA THR A 152 -8.92 -12.39 -9.74
C THR A 152 -9.38 -11.03 -9.23
N ARG A 153 -8.46 -10.10 -9.01
CA ARG A 153 -8.73 -8.72 -8.63
C ARG A 153 -7.95 -7.76 -9.52
N VAL A 154 -8.64 -6.84 -10.14
CA VAL A 154 -8.07 -5.84 -11.03
C VAL A 154 -8.40 -4.46 -10.48
N LYS A 155 -7.38 -3.63 -10.30
CA LYS A 155 -7.50 -2.23 -9.90
C LYS A 155 -7.21 -1.34 -11.10
N LEU A 156 -8.22 -0.57 -11.53
CA LEU A 156 -8.13 0.37 -12.65
C LEU A 156 -7.94 1.78 -12.12
N LYS A 157 -6.87 2.45 -12.55
CA LYS A 157 -6.67 3.88 -12.29
C LYS A 157 -7.53 4.69 -13.22
N LEU A 158 -8.33 5.62 -12.68
CA LEU A 158 -9.12 6.63 -13.34
C LEU A 158 -8.74 8.03 -12.83
N GLY A 159 -9.57 9.03 -13.10
CA GLY A 159 -9.24 10.42 -12.76
C GLY A 159 -8.27 11.02 -13.77
N SER A 160 -8.39 10.64 -15.03
CA SER A 160 -7.53 11.11 -16.12
C SER A 160 -7.65 12.63 -16.31
N PRO A 161 -6.55 13.35 -16.56
CA PRO A 161 -6.59 14.75 -16.98
C PRO A 161 -7.28 14.92 -18.33
N ASP A 162 -7.45 13.85 -19.14
CA ASP A 162 -8.18 13.86 -20.40
C ASP A 162 -9.71 13.86 -20.20
N GLY A 163 -10.18 13.78 -18.95
CA GLY A 163 -11.59 13.94 -18.58
C GLY A 163 -12.38 12.64 -18.49
N LEU A 164 -13.68 12.78 -18.13
CA LEU A 164 -14.55 11.65 -17.85
C LEU A 164 -14.82 10.75 -19.05
N ASP A 165 -14.84 11.27 -20.28
CA ASP A 165 -15.05 10.46 -21.50
C ASP A 165 -13.92 9.44 -21.67
N HIS A 166 -12.68 9.81 -21.33
CA HIS A 166 -11.55 8.89 -21.33
C HIS A 166 -11.71 7.85 -20.22
N ASP A 167 -12.06 8.27 -19.01
CA ASP A 167 -12.31 7.37 -17.87
C ASP A 167 -13.42 6.36 -18.17
N LEU A 168 -14.52 6.79 -18.79
CA LEU A 168 -15.62 5.93 -19.21
C LEU A 168 -15.20 4.92 -20.29
N SER A 169 -14.38 5.34 -21.24
CA SER A 169 -13.84 4.45 -22.28
C SER A 169 -12.94 3.36 -21.68
N LEU A 170 -12.05 3.72 -20.75
CA LEU A 170 -11.20 2.77 -20.02
C LEU A 170 -12.03 1.80 -19.19
N LEU A 171 -12.99 2.32 -18.40
CA LEU A 171 -13.87 1.52 -17.56
C LEU A 171 -14.63 0.47 -18.38
N GLY A 172 -15.29 0.90 -19.48
CA GLY A 172 -16.06 0.02 -20.34
C GLY A 172 -15.21 -1.09 -20.98
N ALA A 173 -14.02 -0.73 -21.50
CA ALA A 173 -13.13 -1.69 -22.16
C ALA A 173 -12.58 -2.74 -21.17
N VAL A 174 -12.13 -2.30 -19.98
CA VAL A 174 -11.59 -3.20 -18.95
C VAL A 174 -12.70 -4.09 -18.38
N ALA A 175 -13.88 -3.55 -18.09
CA ALA A 175 -15.02 -4.32 -17.59
C ALA A 175 -15.46 -5.39 -18.60
N GLN A 176 -15.46 -5.08 -19.91
CA GLN A 176 -15.77 -6.06 -20.95
C GLN A 176 -14.72 -7.18 -20.98
N ALA A 177 -13.43 -6.85 -20.97
CA ALA A 177 -12.34 -7.84 -20.95
C ALA A 177 -12.41 -8.76 -19.72
N ILE A 178 -12.74 -8.21 -18.55
CA ILE A 178 -12.97 -8.96 -17.31
C ILE A 178 -14.16 -9.91 -17.48
N THR A 179 -15.28 -9.43 -18.01
CA THR A 179 -16.47 -10.24 -18.24
C THR A 179 -16.19 -11.40 -19.18
N ASP A 180 -15.52 -11.15 -20.31
CA ASP A 180 -15.15 -12.18 -21.28
C ASP A 180 -14.23 -13.24 -20.69
N ARG A 181 -13.26 -12.84 -19.86
CA ARG A 181 -12.37 -13.77 -19.19
C ARG A 181 -13.07 -14.58 -18.11
N SER A 182 -13.89 -13.93 -17.29
CA SER A 182 -14.70 -14.60 -16.24
C SER A 182 -15.58 -15.69 -16.85
N GLN A 183 -16.26 -15.39 -17.98
CA GLN A 183 -17.09 -16.36 -18.69
C GLN A 183 -16.28 -17.51 -19.26
N ARG A 184 -15.13 -17.23 -19.89
CA ARG A 184 -14.27 -18.27 -20.48
C ARG A 184 -13.66 -19.21 -19.44
N GLN A 185 -13.33 -18.69 -18.27
CA GLN A 185 -12.61 -19.46 -17.24
C GLN A 185 -13.51 -19.98 -16.11
N GLY A 186 -14.74 -19.49 -16.00
CA GLY A 186 -15.64 -19.82 -14.91
C GLY A 186 -15.18 -19.28 -13.54
N VAL A 187 -14.39 -18.19 -13.53
CA VAL A 187 -13.84 -17.56 -12.34
C VAL A 187 -14.33 -16.12 -12.24
N ALA A 188 -14.85 -15.73 -11.08
CA ALA A 188 -15.23 -14.35 -10.83
C ALA A 188 -13.97 -13.46 -10.69
N ILE A 189 -13.96 -12.32 -11.39
CA ILE A 189 -12.89 -11.32 -11.29
C ILE A 189 -13.50 -10.01 -10.81
N GLU A 190 -12.99 -9.48 -9.70
CA GLU A 190 -13.44 -8.22 -9.10
C GLU A 190 -12.75 -7.04 -9.79
N LEU A 191 -13.54 -6.00 -10.13
CA LEU A 191 -13.02 -4.72 -10.61
C LEU A 191 -13.08 -3.68 -9.50
N GLN A 192 -11.94 -3.08 -9.21
CA GLN A 192 -11.75 -1.98 -8.26
C GLN A 192 -11.32 -0.74 -9.04
N VAL A 193 -11.74 0.44 -8.59
CA VAL A 193 -11.36 1.71 -9.21
C VAL A 193 -10.71 2.62 -8.20
N ASP A 194 -9.64 3.29 -8.64
CA ASP A 194 -8.95 4.32 -7.86
C ASP A 194 -8.77 5.56 -8.75
N ALA A 195 -9.40 6.65 -8.35
CA ALA A 195 -9.31 7.91 -9.08
C ALA A 195 -8.15 8.81 -8.61
N ASN A 196 -7.42 8.40 -7.57
CA ASN A 196 -6.27 9.14 -6.99
C ASN A 196 -6.53 10.65 -6.84
N GLY A 197 -7.75 11.01 -6.41
CA GLY A 197 -8.14 12.40 -6.24
C GLY A 197 -8.39 13.17 -7.54
N GLY A 198 -8.52 12.50 -8.67
CA GLY A 198 -8.62 13.13 -9.98
C GLY A 198 -9.99 13.74 -10.30
N TRP A 199 -11.02 13.53 -9.47
CA TRP A 199 -12.36 14.02 -9.74
C TRP A 199 -12.81 15.12 -8.78
N THR A 200 -13.66 16.02 -9.27
CA THR A 200 -14.50 16.89 -8.44
C THR A 200 -15.69 16.09 -7.89
N VAL A 201 -16.38 16.61 -6.88
CA VAL A 201 -17.61 16.00 -6.32
C VAL A 201 -18.66 15.74 -7.43
N ASN A 202 -18.82 16.68 -8.36
CA ASN A 202 -19.80 16.51 -9.45
C ASN A 202 -19.37 15.44 -10.44
N GLN A 203 -18.09 15.35 -10.78
CA GLN A 203 -17.55 14.29 -11.64
C GLN A 203 -17.66 12.92 -10.97
N ALA A 204 -17.30 12.83 -9.69
CA ALA A 204 -17.45 11.59 -8.93
C ALA A 204 -18.91 11.11 -8.92
N ARG A 205 -19.88 12.01 -8.68
CA ARG A 205 -21.31 11.67 -8.74
C ARG A 205 -21.75 11.18 -10.11
N GLN A 206 -21.25 11.77 -11.22
CA GLN A 206 -21.55 11.32 -12.58
C GLN A 206 -20.99 9.90 -12.84
N MET A 207 -19.87 9.54 -12.20
CA MET A 207 -19.26 8.23 -12.37
C MET A 207 -19.92 7.12 -11.54
N LEU A 208 -20.71 7.42 -10.50
CA LEU A 208 -21.30 6.37 -9.63
C LEU A 208 -22.17 5.39 -10.39
N GLU A 209 -23.04 5.86 -11.30
CA GLU A 209 -23.91 5.00 -12.11
C GLU A 209 -23.12 4.12 -13.11
N PRO A 210 -22.19 4.65 -13.92
CA PRO A 210 -21.31 3.83 -14.75
C PRO A 210 -20.49 2.79 -13.96
N LEU A 211 -19.91 3.17 -12.82
CA LEU A 211 -19.17 2.25 -11.97
C LEU A 211 -20.05 1.10 -11.48
N ALA A 212 -21.28 1.40 -11.01
CA ALA A 212 -22.23 0.39 -10.56
C ALA A 212 -22.69 -0.52 -11.71
N ALA A 213 -22.94 0.04 -12.89
CA ALA A 213 -23.35 -0.72 -14.09
C ALA A 213 -22.27 -1.74 -14.50
N HIS A 214 -21.00 -1.43 -14.28
CA HIS A 214 -19.85 -2.32 -14.52
C HIS A 214 -19.44 -3.15 -13.29
N GLN A 215 -20.29 -3.20 -12.25
CA GLN A 215 -20.09 -4.02 -11.04
C GLN A 215 -18.76 -3.73 -10.31
N VAL A 216 -18.32 -2.49 -10.34
CA VAL A 216 -17.17 -2.04 -9.54
C VAL A 216 -17.48 -2.25 -8.06
N VAL A 217 -16.60 -2.96 -7.34
CA VAL A 217 -16.82 -3.33 -5.94
C VAL A 217 -16.25 -2.30 -4.95
N LEU A 218 -15.32 -1.45 -5.41
CA LEU A 218 -14.62 -0.47 -4.59
C LEU A 218 -14.27 0.77 -5.41
N LEU A 219 -14.53 1.95 -4.83
CA LEU A 219 -14.08 3.26 -5.31
C LEU A 219 -13.13 3.87 -4.29
N GLU A 220 -11.85 3.95 -4.65
CA GLU A 220 -10.80 4.53 -3.82
C GLU A 220 -10.54 5.98 -4.19
N GLN A 221 -10.40 6.82 -3.17
CA GLN A 221 -10.01 8.23 -3.24
C GLN A 221 -10.52 8.99 -4.49
N PRO A 222 -11.83 9.18 -4.63
CA PRO A 222 -12.38 9.87 -5.80
C PRO A 222 -11.99 11.35 -5.87
N LEU A 223 -11.86 12.00 -4.72
CA LEU A 223 -11.66 13.45 -4.58
C LEU A 223 -10.23 13.76 -4.17
N ALA A 224 -9.69 14.87 -4.68
CA ALA A 224 -8.42 15.39 -4.18
C ALA A 224 -8.54 15.67 -2.68
N PRO A 225 -7.56 15.20 -1.86
CA PRO A 225 -7.57 15.46 -0.43
C PRO A 225 -7.42 16.95 -0.17
N ASP A 226 -8.15 17.48 0.81
CA ASP A 226 -8.06 18.87 1.25
C ASP A 226 -7.16 18.97 2.48
N LEU A 227 -6.38 20.06 2.58
CA LEU A 227 -5.58 20.35 3.76
C LEU A 227 -6.43 20.72 4.96
N ASP A 228 -7.66 21.22 4.76
CA ASP A 228 -8.66 21.37 5.81
C ASP A 228 -9.41 20.06 6.02
N PRO A 229 -9.20 19.35 7.14
CA PRO A 229 -9.87 18.09 7.43
C PRO A 229 -11.39 18.14 7.37
N THR A 230 -11.99 19.33 7.64
CA THR A 230 -13.43 19.53 7.58
C THR A 230 -13.95 19.49 6.14
N GLN A 231 -13.23 20.15 5.22
CA GLN A 231 -13.58 20.16 3.79
C GLN A 231 -13.37 18.77 3.18
N ASP A 232 -12.25 18.12 3.52
CA ASP A 232 -11.96 16.75 3.08
C ASP A 232 -13.08 15.78 3.50
N THR A 233 -13.49 15.82 4.78
CA THR A 233 -14.61 15.02 5.30
C THR A 233 -15.92 15.35 4.60
N ALA A 234 -16.21 16.62 4.35
CA ALA A 234 -17.44 17.06 3.67
C ALA A 234 -17.53 16.52 2.23
N GLY A 235 -16.38 16.38 1.53
CA GLY A 235 -16.32 15.78 0.21
C GLY A 235 -16.80 14.31 0.23
N PHE A 236 -16.27 13.50 1.15
CA PHE A 236 -16.71 12.10 1.33
C PHE A 236 -18.16 12.01 1.77
N ALA A 237 -18.59 12.85 2.71
CA ALA A 237 -19.98 12.91 3.20
C ALA A 237 -20.98 13.23 2.07
N ALA A 238 -20.57 14.00 1.07
CA ALA A 238 -21.39 14.32 -0.09
C ALA A 238 -21.54 13.14 -1.07
N LEU A 239 -20.64 12.16 -1.05
CA LEU A 239 -20.64 10.99 -1.95
C LEU A 239 -21.19 9.74 -1.26
N HIS A 240 -20.80 9.46 -0.03
CA HIS A 240 -21.07 8.21 0.68
C HIS A 240 -22.53 7.75 0.65
N PRO A 241 -23.55 8.61 0.92
CA PRO A 241 -24.94 8.17 0.91
C PRO A 241 -25.46 7.71 -0.48
N HIS A 242 -24.74 8.03 -1.54
CA HIS A 242 -25.09 7.74 -2.93
C HIS A 242 -24.19 6.71 -3.61
N CYS A 243 -23.13 6.28 -2.91
CA CYS A 243 -22.12 5.37 -3.44
C CYS A 243 -22.60 3.91 -3.30
N PRO A 244 -22.90 3.19 -4.38
CA PRO A 244 -23.40 1.83 -4.29
C PRO A 244 -22.31 0.77 -4.17
N MET A 245 -21.03 1.17 -4.21
CA MET A 245 -19.85 0.35 -3.97
C MET A 245 -19.13 0.84 -2.72
N ALA A 246 -18.17 0.07 -2.20
CA ALA A 246 -17.39 0.50 -1.04
C ALA A 246 -16.58 1.77 -1.37
N LEU A 247 -16.77 2.83 -0.60
CA LEU A 247 -16.02 4.09 -0.70
C LEU A 247 -14.83 4.04 0.27
N VAL A 248 -13.61 4.10 -0.27
CA VAL A 248 -12.36 3.94 0.48
C VAL A 248 -11.51 5.21 0.41
N ALA A 249 -11.05 5.68 1.57
CA ALA A 249 -10.12 6.81 1.66
C ALA A 249 -8.66 6.30 1.66
N ASP A 250 -7.82 6.87 0.79
CA ASP A 250 -6.37 6.63 0.73
C ASP A 250 -5.58 7.87 1.15
N GLU A 251 -5.42 8.83 0.25
CA GLU A 251 -4.62 10.03 0.49
C GLU A 251 -5.17 10.90 1.62
N SER A 252 -6.45 10.78 1.94
CA SER A 252 -7.10 11.48 3.04
C SER A 252 -6.92 10.82 4.42
N CYS A 253 -6.37 9.60 4.49
CA CYS A 253 -6.21 8.84 5.75
C CYS A 253 -4.73 8.50 5.99
N TRP A 254 -4.12 9.15 7.00
CA TRP A 254 -2.71 9.01 7.34
C TRP A 254 -2.49 8.36 8.71
N ASP A 255 -3.34 8.70 9.65
CA ASP A 255 -3.19 8.34 11.06
C ASP A 255 -4.55 8.01 11.70
N LEU A 256 -4.51 7.77 13.00
CA LEU A 256 -5.70 7.45 13.77
C LEU A 256 -6.73 8.58 13.82
N GLU A 257 -6.29 9.84 13.82
CA GLU A 257 -7.19 11.00 13.85
C GLU A 257 -7.96 11.09 12.54
N ASP A 258 -7.29 10.93 11.41
CA ASP A 258 -7.92 10.87 10.09
C ASP A 258 -8.91 9.70 10.00
N LEU A 259 -8.53 8.51 10.47
CA LEU A 259 -9.41 7.34 10.49
C LEU A 259 -10.68 7.62 11.27
N LEU A 260 -10.57 8.19 12.47
CA LEU A 260 -11.72 8.50 13.33
C LEU A 260 -12.64 9.56 12.70
N ARG A 261 -12.05 10.55 12.05
CA ARG A 261 -12.75 11.62 11.33
C ARG A 261 -13.52 11.09 10.13
N LEU A 262 -12.91 10.17 9.36
CA LEU A 262 -13.48 9.63 8.13
C LEU A 262 -14.47 8.48 8.38
N ALA A 263 -14.38 7.79 9.50
CA ALA A 263 -15.19 6.62 9.79
C ALA A 263 -16.71 6.78 9.57
N PRO A 264 -17.35 7.96 9.81
CA PRO A 264 -18.78 8.12 9.54
C PRO A 264 -19.13 8.28 8.04
N VAL A 265 -18.15 8.51 7.15
CA VAL A 265 -18.38 8.98 5.78
C VAL A 265 -17.64 8.14 4.72
N VAL A 266 -17.05 7.01 5.12
CA VAL A 266 -16.43 6.02 4.23
C VAL A 266 -16.75 4.60 4.69
N ASP A 267 -16.61 3.61 3.80
CA ASP A 267 -16.77 2.20 4.12
C ASP A 267 -15.44 1.55 4.50
N GLY A 268 -14.32 2.16 4.14
CA GLY A 268 -12.99 1.65 4.45
C GLY A 268 -11.89 2.68 4.29
N VAL A 269 -10.67 2.27 4.72
CA VAL A 269 -9.46 3.10 4.60
C VAL A 269 -8.31 2.27 4.08
N ASN A 270 -7.43 2.90 3.28
CA ASN A 270 -6.23 2.29 2.76
C ASN A 270 -5.03 2.59 3.67
N LEU A 271 -4.53 1.55 4.33
CA LEU A 271 -3.32 1.60 5.17
C LEU A 271 -2.09 1.42 4.28
N LYS A 272 -1.27 2.46 4.14
CA LYS A 272 0.05 2.37 3.51
C LYS A 272 1.11 2.63 4.59
N LEU A 273 2.06 1.70 4.75
CA LEU A 273 3.03 1.76 5.86
C LEU A 273 3.84 3.06 5.88
N LEU A 274 4.17 3.62 4.70
CA LEU A 274 4.85 4.90 4.61
C LEU A 274 4.00 6.08 5.10
N LYS A 275 2.66 6.01 4.96
CA LYS A 275 1.75 7.03 5.49
C LYS A 275 1.55 6.87 6.99
N THR A 276 1.27 5.65 7.43
CA THR A 276 0.98 5.36 8.84
C THR A 276 2.20 5.45 9.74
N GLY A 277 3.40 5.41 9.17
CA GLY A 277 4.65 5.41 9.94
C GLY A 277 5.03 4.01 10.47
N GLY A 278 4.66 2.96 9.77
CA GLY A 278 5.06 1.57 10.03
C GLY A 278 3.95 0.66 10.53
N LEU A 279 4.34 -0.55 10.94
CA LEU A 279 3.43 -1.61 11.36
C LEU A 279 2.75 -1.34 12.70
N SER A 280 3.43 -0.70 13.65
CA SER A 280 2.84 -0.38 14.98
C SER A 280 1.57 0.46 14.83
N GLN A 281 1.63 1.51 14.02
CA GLN A 281 0.46 2.37 13.78
C GLN A 281 -0.56 1.70 12.89
N ALA A 282 -0.14 0.96 11.85
CA ALA A 282 -1.06 0.24 10.98
C ALA A 282 -1.90 -0.79 11.76
N LEU A 283 -1.30 -1.54 12.71
CA LEU A 283 -2.02 -2.47 13.59
C LEU A 283 -3.01 -1.77 14.51
N LEU A 284 -2.61 -0.64 15.12
CA LEU A 284 -3.51 0.15 15.96
C LEU A 284 -4.71 0.64 15.14
N MET A 285 -4.43 1.20 13.97
CA MET A 285 -5.49 1.67 13.06
C MET A 285 -6.40 0.54 12.61
N ALA A 286 -5.84 -0.64 12.30
CA ALA A 286 -6.62 -1.81 11.91
C ALA A 286 -7.60 -2.26 13.01
N GLN A 287 -7.14 -2.30 14.26
CA GLN A 287 -7.98 -2.65 15.41
C GLN A 287 -9.11 -1.64 15.62
N VAL A 288 -8.82 -0.35 15.49
CA VAL A 288 -9.82 0.72 15.63
C VAL A 288 -10.80 0.68 14.46
N ALA A 289 -10.34 0.50 13.22
CA ALA A 289 -11.19 0.38 12.04
C ALA A 289 -12.22 -0.75 12.20
N GLN A 290 -11.80 -1.93 12.64
CA GLN A 290 -12.70 -3.05 12.93
C GLN A 290 -13.77 -2.70 13.96
N LYS A 291 -13.40 -1.98 15.03
CA LYS A 291 -14.37 -1.52 16.05
C LYS A 291 -15.33 -0.45 15.52
N LYS A 292 -14.95 0.28 14.50
CA LYS A 292 -15.79 1.26 13.81
C LYS A 292 -16.63 0.66 12.68
N GLY A 293 -16.44 -0.63 12.36
CA GLY A 293 -17.13 -1.31 11.26
C GLY A 293 -16.59 -0.94 9.88
N LEU A 294 -15.35 -0.41 9.82
CA LEU A 294 -14.67 -0.11 8.57
C LEU A 294 -13.94 -1.33 8.03
N ASP A 295 -14.03 -1.52 6.74
CA ASP A 295 -13.18 -2.44 5.99
C ASP A 295 -11.77 -1.85 5.78
N LEU A 296 -10.79 -2.72 5.61
CA LEU A 296 -9.41 -2.34 5.45
C LEU A 296 -8.88 -2.69 4.06
N MET A 297 -8.20 -1.73 3.47
CA MET A 297 -7.30 -1.90 2.35
C MET A 297 -5.87 -1.73 2.82
N VAL A 298 -4.93 -2.47 2.25
CA VAL A 298 -3.49 -2.21 2.39
C VAL A 298 -2.90 -2.03 1.01
N GLY A 299 -2.32 -0.85 0.78
CA GLY A 299 -1.71 -0.48 -0.49
C GLY A 299 -0.21 -0.25 -0.39
N CYS A 300 0.37 -0.05 -1.56
CA CYS A 300 1.78 0.27 -1.73
C CYS A 300 1.98 1.52 -2.59
N TYR A 301 3.21 1.98 -2.63
CA TYR A 301 3.72 2.91 -3.64
C TYR A 301 4.56 2.15 -4.68
N SER A 302 5.80 2.59 -4.92
CA SER A 302 6.79 1.83 -5.71
C SER A 302 7.72 1.11 -4.74
N ASP A 303 7.20 0.13 -4.02
CA ASP A 303 7.83 -0.52 -2.88
C ASP A 303 8.43 -1.87 -3.30
N SER A 304 9.55 -2.27 -2.67
CA SER A 304 10.17 -3.56 -2.88
C SER A 304 9.44 -4.67 -2.12
N SER A 305 9.92 -5.90 -2.30
CA SER A 305 9.49 -7.05 -1.48
C SER A 305 9.73 -6.83 0.03
N LEU A 306 10.63 -5.94 0.44
CA LEU A 306 10.88 -5.66 1.85
C LEU A 306 9.68 -4.93 2.47
N LEU A 307 9.24 -3.82 1.88
CA LEU A 307 8.11 -3.05 2.41
C LEU A 307 6.77 -3.76 2.18
N ASN A 308 6.58 -4.37 0.99
CA ASN A 308 5.39 -5.18 0.73
C ASN A 308 5.32 -6.43 1.62
N GLY A 309 6.47 -7.04 1.94
CA GLY A 309 6.55 -8.17 2.87
C GLY A 309 6.24 -7.77 4.32
N ALA A 310 6.59 -6.54 4.71
CA ALA A 310 6.15 -5.98 5.98
C ALA A 310 4.62 -5.77 5.97
N ALA A 311 4.06 -5.15 4.94
CA ALA A 311 2.62 -4.97 4.81
C ALA A 311 1.86 -6.32 4.76
N ALA A 312 2.47 -7.35 4.17
CA ALA A 312 1.87 -8.68 4.10
C ALA A 312 1.69 -9.35 5.47
N GLN A 313 2.41 -8.92 6.51
CA GLN A 313 2.24 -9.47 7.86
C GLN A 313 0.83 -9.23 8.45
N ILE A 314 0.10 -8.23 7.94
CA ILE A 314 -1.26 -7.90 8.40
C ILE A 314 -2.35 -8.29 7.39
N LEU A 315 -2.04 -8.97 6.30
CA LEU A 315 -3.01 -9.39 5.27
C LEU A 315 -4.24 -10.13 5.80
N PRO A 316 -4.17 -10.95 6.87
CA PRO A 316 -5.37 -11.58 7.44
C PRO A 316 -6.43 -10.60 7.97
N LEU A 317 -6.07 -9.34 8.21
CA LEU A 317 -6.98 -8.28 8.65
C LEU A 317 -7.59 -7.50 7.47
N ILE A 318 -7.12 -7.74 6.25
CA ILE A 318 -7.32 -6.88 5.09
C ILE A 318 -8.35 -7.49 4.13
N ARG A 319 -9.37 -6.71 3.79
CA ARG A 319 -10.35 -7.08 2.77
C ARG A 319 -9.84 -6.85 1.34
N TRP A 320 -9.08 -5.78 1.12
CA TRP A 320 -8.59 -5.39 -0.20
C TRP A 320 -7.06 -5.20 -0.19
N PRO A 321 -6.29 -6.29 -0.36
CA PRO A 321 -4.85 -6.16 -0.62
C PRO A 321 -4.58 -5.53 -1.98
N ASP A 322 -3.60 -4.60 -2.03
CA ASP A 322 -3.12 -3.91 -3.23
C ASP A 322 -1.59 -3.77 -3.16
N LEU A 323 -0.91 -4.92 -3.16
CA LEU A 323 0.53 -5.04 -2.93
C LEU A 323 1.23 -5.63 -4.16
N ASP A 324 0.99 -5.06 -5.35
CA ASP A 324 1.52 -5.56 -6.61
C ASP A 324 2.80 -4.86 -7.09
N SER A 325 3.27 -3.83 -6.39
CA SER A 325 4.41 -3.02 -6.87
C SER A 325 5.67 -3.85 -7.11
N HIS A 326 6.01 -4.76 -6.18
CA HIS A 326 7.20 -5.63 -6.30
C HIS A 326 7.09 -6.63 -7.46
N LEU A 327 5.86 -7.03 -7.86
CA LEU A 327 5.62 -7.91 -9.01
C LEU A 327 5.89 -7.21 -10.36
N ASN A 328 6.00 -5.91 -10.36
CA ASN A 328 6.30 -5.07 -11.52
C ASN A 328 7.74 -4.52 -11.51
N LEU A 329 8.64 -5.08 -10.68
CA LEU A 329 10.05 -4.68 -10.60
C LEU A 329 10.93 -5.67 -11.39
N VAL A 330 12.02 -5.14 -11.98
CA VAL A 330 13.03 -5.95 -12.69
C VAL A 330 14.29 -6.18 -11.85
N ASP A 331 14.47 -5.41 -10.78
CA ASP A 331 15.70 -5.32 -10.00
C ASP A 331 15.44 -5.28 -8.48
N ASP A 332 14.39 -5.95 -8.02
CA ASP A 332 14.08 -6.03 -6.57
C ASP A 332 15.24 -6.75 -5.84
N PRO A 333 15.94 -6.06 -4.91
CA PRO A 333 17.06 -6.66 -4.18
C PRO A 333 16.63 -7.59 -3.05
N PHE A 334 15.33 -7.76 -2.81
CA PHE A 334 14.79 -8.54 -1.70
C PHE A 334 13.92 -9.71 -2.17
N VAL A 335 13.86 -10.76 -1.34
CA VAL A 335 13.04 -11.96 -1.56
C VAL A 335 12.48 -12.47 -0.23
N GLY A 336 11.38 -13.22 -0.29
CA GLY A 336 10.78 -13.85 0.89
C GLY A 336 9.26 -13.64 0.98
N LEU A 337 8.70 -12.69 0.25
CA LEU A 337 7.25 -12.59 0.07
C LEU A 337 6.82 -13.65 -0.97
N GLU A 338 5.92 -14.53 -0.56
CA GLU A 338 5.46 -15.63 -1.41
C GLU A 338 4.21 -15.24 -2.18
N LEU A 339 4.14 -15.65 -3.45
CA LEU A 339 2.95 -15.53 -4.29
C LEU A 339 2.44 -16.94 -4.61
N GLN A 340 1.23 -17.25 -4.17
CA GLN A 340 0.53 -18.47 -4.52
C GLN A 340 -0.73 -18.11 -5.31
N ASP A 341 -0.73 -18.41 -6.60
CA ASP A 341 -1.72 -17.93 -7.57
C ASP A 341 -1.73 -16.38 -7.58
N ASP A 342 -2.77 -15.75 -7.04
CA ASP A 342 -2.87 -14.30 -6.87
C ASP A 342 -2.90 -13.85 -5.39
N ARG A 343 -2.53 -14.74 -4.46
CA ARG A 343 -2.50 -14.46 -3.03
C ARG A 343 -1.07 -14.29 -2.54
N LEU A 344 -0.80 -13.16 -1.96
CA LEU A 344 0.46 -12.92 -1.27
C LEU A 344 0.41 -13.55 0.13
N ARG A 345 1.51 -14.19 0.49
CA ARG A 345 1.69 -14.79 1.83
C ARG A 345 3.00 -14.32 2.42
N PRO A 346 2.98 -13.79 3.65
CA PRO A 346 4.22 -13.53 4.34
C PRO A 346 4.94 -14.85 4.62
N SER A 347 6.27 -14.83 4.54
CA SER A 347 7.11 -15.97 4.83
C SER A 347 6.86 -16.52 6.24
N ALA A 348 7.07 -17.82 6.43
CA ALA A 348 7.07 -18.45 7.76
C ALA A 348 8.39 -18.21 8.54
N MET A 349 9.37 -17.55 7.95
CA MET A 349 10.64 -17.20 8.61
C MET A 349 10.41 -16.12 9.69
N ALA A 350 11.29 -16.11 10.68
CA ALA A 350 11.24 -15.15 11.78
C ALA A 350 11.40 -13.69 11.29
N GLY A 351 10.81 -12.76 12.02
CA GLY A 351 10.78 -11.35 11.66
C GLY A 351 9.80 -11.06 10.51
N LEU A 352 10.20 -10.19 9.59
CA LEU A 352 9.49 -9.94 8.34
C LEU A 352 9.62 -11.12 7.36
N GLY A 353 10.61 -11.99 7.59
CA GLY A 353 10.89 -13.12 6.71
C GLY A 353 11.44 -12.71 5.34
N ILE A 354 11.88 -11.47 5.20
CA ILE A 354 12.44 -10.91 3.97
C ILE A 354 13.97 -10.86 4.09
N ARG A 355 14.66 -11.27 3.04
CA ARG A 355 16.11 -11.30 2.97
C ARG A 355 16.62 -10.71 1.66
N GLN A 356 17.88 -10.31 1.65
CA GLN A 356 18.53 -9.82 0.44
C GLN A 356 18.69 -10.95 -0.58
N ALA A 357 18.39 -10.69 -1.83
CA ALA A 357 18.59 -11.65 -2.93
C ALA A 357 20.08 -12.02 -3.04
N GLY A 358 20.39 -13.31 -3.18
CA GLY A 358 21.78 -13.80 -3.23
C GLY A 358 22.48 -13.94 -1.89
N GLY A 359 21.85 -13.53 -0.77
CA GLY A 359 22.33 -13.82 0.58
C GLY A 359 22.07 -15.29 0.95
N THR A 360 23.08 -16.00 1.46
CA THR A 360 22.88 -17.31 2.07
C THR A 360 22.00 -17.17 3.30
N ALA A 361 21.00 -18.05 3.43
CA ALA A 361 20.26 -18.18 4.70
C ALA A 361 21.27 -18.49 5.82
N ALA A 362 21.36 -17.62 6.81
CA ALA A 362 22.19 -17.84 7.99
C ALA A 362 21.51 -18.84 8.94
#